data_f0ef4b2687b667eb3b1ddfc5ef6336b5
#
_entry.id   f0ef4b2687b667eb3b1ddfc5ef6336b5
#
_cell.length_a   1.000
_cell.length_b   1.000
_cell.length_c   1.000
_cell.angle_alpha   90.00
_cell.angle_beta   90.00
_cell.angle_gamma   90.00
#
_symmetry.space_group_name_H-M   'P 1'
#
loop_
_entity.id
_entity.type
_entity.pdbx_description
1 polymer ?
#
loop_
_entity_poly.entity_id
_entity_poly.type
_entity_poly.pdbx_seq_one_letter_code
_entity_poly.pdbx_strand_id
1 'polypeptide(L)'
;DVAAAYRNYLTEEAGVTNTVENTDPSLYLNFYGGTKKEKSVLGIPVSMKTALTSFQQAEEILQNLSDGGAENMKVQYYNWTNAGISGKVDIKAKAAGCLGGNGDWNDLQSYAASNGVTIYPASENETFRSGSGFYTFQDTAVRISGSYARIYDYNLAYGTQSTVNKPLSLLSPSAFSEVAEKLTGSLQKKDLNTLSLGSLTTALYGDYGKQAISRDAAQQLLEDAYQQITDADISLLANGANAYALPYVQEITDVPLQSSGFDVFDEDIPFYQMVMHGVKSYGTSAVNASATPEETVLLAIASGSSLHFDMIGEETSTLKDTVLDGLYYASAESWTDYAAQSYAFSKAVLSGLGDQTITGYERKGDVITTTYENGTVVETDLAKQIVTVDGTAYAMADYVEEGSCLLYTS
;
A
#
# COMPACT_ATOMS: atom_id res chain seq x y z
N ASP A 1 -22.23 -19.59 -7.39
CA ASP A 1 -21.66 -18.26 -7.42
C ASP A 1 -20.16 -18.34 -7.71
N VAL A 2 -19.66 -17.53 -8.68
CA VAL A 2 -18.28 -17.61 -9.19
C VAL A 2 -17.26 -17.17 -8.12
N ALA A 3 -17.57 -16.13 -7.34
CA ALA A 3 -16.69 -15.64 -6.29
C ALA A 3 -16.50 -16.68 -5.18
N ALA A 4 -17.57 -17.33 -4.74
CA ALA A 4 -17.50 -18.40 -3.74
C ALA A 4 -16.73 -19.63 -4.28
N ALA A 5 -16.94 -20.03 -5.53
CA ALA A 5 -16.20 -21.12 -6.14
C ALA A 5 -14.69 -20.81 -6.24
N TYR A 6 -14.34 -19.58 -6.60
CA TYR A 6 -12.93 -19.18 -6.68
C TYR A 6 -12.29 -19.04 -5.29
N ARG A 7 -13.02 -18.53 -4.30
CA ARG A 7 -12.58 -18.51 -2.89
C ARG A 7 -12.26 -19.92 -2.40
N ASN A 8 -13.16 -20.87 -2.62
CA ASN A 8 -12.95 -22.27 -2.24
C ASN A 8 -11.70 -22.87 -2.91
N TYR A 9 -11.51 -22.62 -4.22
CA TYR A 9 -10.28 -23.03 -4.90
C TYR A 9 -9.04 -22.44 -4.23
N LEU A 10 -9.04 -21.14 -3.90
CA LEU A 10 -7.89 -20.49 -3.27
C LEU A 10 -7.59 -21.07 -1.88
N THR A 11 -8.62 -21.34 -1.08
CA THR A 11 -8.45 -21.82 0.30
C THR A 11 -8.20 -23.34 0.38
N GLU A 12 -8.81 -24.14 -0.47
CA GLU A 12 -8.73 -25.60 -0.40
C GLU A 12 -7.57 -26.17 -1.23
N GLU A 13 -7.24 -25.52 -2.38
CA GLU A 13 -6.27 -26.05 -3.32
C GLU A 13 -5.01 -25.18 -3.49
N ALA A 14 -5.17 -23.85 -3.47
CA ALA A 14 -4.06 -22.92 -3.69
C ALA A 14 -3.32 -22.49 -2.40
N GLY A 15 -3.68 -23.02 -1.23
CA GLY A 15 -2.96 -22.80 0.03
C GLY A 15 -3.20 -21.45 0.71
N VAL A 16 -4.22 -20.69 0.30
CA VAL A 16 -4.57 -19.42 0.94
C VAL A 16 -5.22 -19.70 2.29
N THR A 17 -4.60 -19.25 3.36
CA THR A 17 -5.13 -19.38 4.73
C THR A 17 -5.90 -18.16 5.16
N ASN A 18 -6.89 -18.33 6.04
CA ASN A 18 -7.53 -17.20 6.69
C ASN A 18 -6.55 -16.53 7.66
N THR A 19 -6.37 -15.22 7.52
CA THR A 19 -5.49 -14.40 8.36
C THR A 19 -6.22 -13.22 9.02
N VAL A 20 -7.55 -13.20 8.97
CA VAL A 20 -8.35 -12.16 9.61
C VAL A 20 -8.29 -12.37 11.13
N GLU A 21 -7.63 -11.44 11.83
CA GLU A 21 -7.48 -11.46 13.29
C GLU A 21 -8.49 -10.52 13.97
N ASN A 22 -8.92 -9.47 13.28
CA ASN A 22 -9.84 -8.48 13.82
C ASN A 22 -11.07 -8.37 12.92
N THR A 23 -12.26 -8.35 13.55
CA THR A 23 -13.53 -8.19 12.83
C THR A 23 -13.89 -6.73 12.56
N ASP A 24 -13.22 -5.78 13.21
CA ASP A 24 -13.34 -4.35 12.93
C ASP A 24 -12.46 -3.95 11.73
N PRO A 25 -12.86 -2.93 10.96
CA PRO A 25 -12.03 -2.45 9.86
C PRO A 25 -10.69 -1.92 10.36
N SER A 26 -9.65 -2.05 9.54
CA SER A 26 -8.34 -1.42 9.77
C SER A 26 -8.31 -0.01 9.19
N LEU A 27 -7.37 0.82 9.69
CA LEU A 27 -6.96 2.04 9.01
C LEU A 27 -5.55 1.83 8.44
N TYR A 28 -5.44 1.74 7.12
CA TYR A 28 -4.15 1.63 6.44
C TYR A 28 -3.56 3.01 6.17
N LEU A 29 -2.26 3.14 6.40
CA LEU A 29 -1.53 4.39 6.23
C LEU A 29 -0.22 4.13 5.49
N ASN A 30 0.08 4.95 4.50
CA ASN A 30 1.41 4.99 3.89
C ASN A 30 2.16 6.21 4.41
N PHE A 31 3.28 6.00 5.06
CA PHE A 31 4.23 7.08 5.37
C PHE A 31 5.40 7.05 4.39
N TYR A 32 5.70 8.21 3.82
CA TYR A 32 6.85 8.39 2.93
C TYR A 32 7.98 9.06 3.72
N GLY A 33 8.98 8.27 4.14
CA GLY A 33 10.05 8.71 5.03
C GLY A 33 10.92 9.77 4.39
N GLY A 34 11.59 9.48 3.30
CA GLY A 34 12.49 10.44 2.71
C GLY A 34 12.63 10.36 1.19
N THR A 35 13.20 11.41 0.63
CA THR A 35 13.49 11.52 -0.81
C THR A 35 14.86 12.16 -1.03
N LYS A 36 15.33 12.16 -2.28
CA LYS A 36 16.46 12.97 -2.70
C LYS A 36 15.97 14.28 -3.30
N LYS A 37 16.57 15.38 -2.84
CA LYS A 37 16.33 16.72 -3.36
C LYS A 37 17.65 17.38 -3.73
N GLU A 38 17.71 18.05 -4.87
CA GLU A 38 18.85 18.85 -5.23
C GLU A 38 18.81 20.20 -4.49
N LYS A 39 19.87 20.51 -3.77
CA LYS A 39 20.07 21.81 -3.10
C LYS A 39 21.32 22.47 -3.63
N SER A 40 21.26 23.77 -3.90
CA SER A 40 22.44 24.53 -4.29
C SER A 40 23.31 24.80 -3.06
N VAL A 41 24.52 24.29 -3.06
CA VAL A 41 25.52 24.58 -2.02
C VAL A 41 26.66 25.34 -2.71
N LEU A 42 26.84 26.62 -2.36
CA LEU A 42 27.81 27.52 -3.00
C LEU A 42 27.71 27.55 -4.54
N GLY A 43 26.46 27.49 -5.08
CA GLY A 43 26.20 27.50 -6.51
C GLY A 43 26.37 26.15 -7.22
N ILE A 44 26.72 25.09 -6.49
CA ILE A 44 26.88 23.73 -7.02
C ILE A 44 25.63 22.90 -6.62
N PRO A 45 24.94 22.26 -7.58
CA PRO A 45 23.83 21.37 -7.25
C PRO A 45 24.35 20.11 -6.53
N VAL A 46 23.87 19.88 -5.33
CA VAL A 46 24.20 18.71 -4.50
C VAL A 46 22.92 17.96 -4.18
N SER A 47 22.87 16.68 -4.52
CA SER A 47 21.76 15.81 -4.17
C SER A 47 21.84 15.42 -2.68
N MET A 48 20.89 15.86 -1.90
CA MET A 48 20.79 15.60 -0.46
C MET A 48 19.58 14.74 -0.15
N LYS A 49 19.68 13.87 0.87
CA LYS A 49 18.55 13.16 1.43
C LYS A 49 17.77 14.12 2.33
N THR A 50 16.48 14.20 2.10
CA THR A 50 15.57 15.09 2.81
C THR A 50 14.44 14.26 3.39
N ALA A 51 14.07 14.51 4.64
CA ALA A 51 12.89 13.90 5.25
C ALA A 51 11.61 14.45 4.57
N LEU A 52 10.63 13.60 4.46
CA LEU A 52 9.23 13.92 4.12
C LEU A 52 8.34 13.60 5.32
N THR A 53 8.61 12.49 6.00
CA THR A 53 8.02 12.15 7.29
C THR A 53 9.15 11.58 8.15
N SER A 54 9.56 12.27 9.19
CA SER A 54 10.50 11.74 10.18
C SER A 54 9.79 10.74 11.09
N PHE A 55 10.54 9.93 11.84
CA PHE A 55 9.95 8.96 12.76
C PHE A 55 9.17 9.64 13.89
N GLN A 56 9.62 10.82 14.34
CA GLN A 56 8.88 11.64 15.32
C GLN A 56 7.57 12.18 14.73
N GLN A 57 7.60 12.71 13.51
CA GLN A 57 6.36 13.15 12.83
C GLN A 57 5.38 12.00 12.61
N ALA A 58 5.88 10.80 12.27
CA ALA A 58 5.05 9.62 12.14
C ALA A 58 4.36 9.27 13.47
N GLU A 59 5.08 9.32 14.58
CA GLU A 59 4.51 9.12 15.91
C GLU A 59 3.45 10.17 16.24
N GLU A 60 3.72 11.45 15.98
CA GLU A 60 2.75 12.55 16.18
C GLU A 60 1.46 12.36 15.35
N ILE A 61 1.59 11.96 14.07
CA ILE A 61 0.43 11.67 13.20
C ILE A 61 -0.38 10.52 13.77
N LEU A 62 0.27 9.43 14.16
CA LEU A 62 -0.40 8.27 14.74
C LEU A 62 -1.10 8.61 16.07
N GLN A 63 -0.49 9.44 16.89
CA GLN A 63 -1.10 9.94 18.12
C GLN A 63 -2.35 10.77 17.84
N ASN A 64 -2.28 11.71 16.89
CA ASN A 64 -3.42 12.53 16.51
C ASN A 64 -4.57 11.70 15.95
N LEU A 65 -4.27 10.69 15.12
CA LEU A 65 -5.27 9.74 14.62
C LEU A 65 -5.92 8.94 15.76
N SER A 66 -5.12 8.47 16.72
CA SER A 66 -5.62 7.74 17.89
C SER A 66 -6.48 8.63 18.78
N ASP A 67 -6.07 9.88 19.02
CA ASP A 67 -6.85 10.88 19.78
C ASP A 67 -8.18 11.19 19.06
N GLY A 68 -8.20 11.14 17.72
CA GLY A 68 -9.39 11.24 16.88
C GLY A 68 -10.24 9.96 16.84
N GLY A 69 -9.85 8.91 17.58
CA GLY A 69 -10.60 7.64 17.70
C GLY A 69 -10.24 6.57 16.69
N ALA A 70 -9.17 6.75 15.90
CA ALA A 70 -8.68 5.71 15.02
C ALA A 70 -8.00 4.58 15.81
N GLU A 71 -8.37 3.35 15.49
CA GLU A 71 -7.83 2.13 16.09
C GLU A 71 -7.38 1.17 14.97
N ASN A 72 -6.74 0.05 15.32
CA ASN A 72 -6.32 -1.00 14.39
C ASN A 72 -5.56 -0.43 13.18
N MET A 73 -4.58 0.46 13.44
CA MET A 73 -3.81 1.12 12.39
C MET A 73 -2.70 0.21 11.86
N LYS A 74 -2.58 0.16 10.53
CA LYS A 74 -1.57 -0.61 9.79
C LYS A 74 -0.76 0.35 8.92
N VAL A 75 0.52 0.47 9.18
CA VAL A 75 1.38 1.48 8.56
C VAL A 75 2.40 0.84 7.63
N GLN A 76 2.41 1.20 6.36
CA GLN A 76 3.54 0.96 5.47
C GLN A 76 4.49 2.16 5.52
N TYR A 77 5.74 1.93 5.88
CA TYR A 77 6.72 3.00 5.96
C TYR A 77 7.70 2.91 4.79
N TYR A 78 7.45 3.70 3.76
CA TYR A 78 8.29 3.76 2.54
C TYR A 78 9.54 4.60 2.75
N ASN A 79 10.60 4.27 2.02
CA ASN A 79 11.85 5.04 2.01
C ASN A 79 12.40 5.35 3.42
N TRP A 80 12.23 4.42 4.37
CA TRP A 80 12.71 4.57 5.75
C TRP A 80 14.21 4.33 5.92
N THR A 81 14.86 3.72 4.91
CA THR A 81 16.30 3.42 4.90
C THR A 81 17.06 4.35 3.96
N ASN A 82 18.36 4.41 4.15
CA ASN A 82 19.23 5.14 3.22
C ASN A 82 19.30 4.52 1.81
N ALA A 83 19.07 3.22 1.69
CA ALA A 83 19.04 2.52 0.40
C ALA A 83 17.71 2.84 -0.33
N GLY A 84 16.57 2.73 0.34
CA GLY A 84 15.27 3.09 -0.19
C GLY A 84 15.22 4.52 -0.69
N ILE A 85 15.58 5.52 0.14
CA ILE A 85 15.67 6.94 -0.26
C ILE A 85 16.56 7.12 -1.52
N SER A 86 17.54 6.26 -1.73
CA SER A 86 18.45 6.35 -2.87
C SER A 86 17.99 5.54 -4.08
N GLY A 87 16.86 4.83 -3.99
CA GLY A 87 16.39 3.91 -5.02
C GLY A 87 17.37 2.76 -5.27
N LYS A 88 18.07 2.28 -4.25
CA LYS A 88 18.96 1.11 -4.32
C LYS A 88 18.23 -0.10 -3.77
N VAL A 89 18.67 -1.30 -4.16
CA VAL A 89 18.14 -2.52 -3.53
C VAL A 89 18.29 -2.43 -2.03
N ASP A 90 17.19 -2.54 -1.31
CA ASP A 90 17.13 -2.36 0.14
C ASP A 90 17.17 -3.72 0.84
N ILE A 91 18.36 -4.07 1.31
CA ILE A 91 18.66 -5.36 1.95
C ILE A 91 19.12 -5.19 3.40
N LYS A 92 18.99 -3.98 3.94
CA LYS A 92 19.47 -3.67 5.30
C LYS A 92 18.43 -2.88 6.07
N ALA A 93 17.87 -3.49 7.10
CA ALA A 93 16.98 -2.85 8.07
C ALA A 93 17.74 -1.82 8.92
N LYS A 94 18.08 -0.68 8.32
CA LYS A 94 18.82 0.41 8.97
C LYS A 94 18.17 1.74 8.68
N ALA A 95 17.55 2.31 9.70
CA ALA A 95 16.89 3.59 9.65
C ALA A 95 17.80 4.72 9.12
N ALA A 96 17.27 5.57 8.27
CA ALA A 96 18.00 6.68 7.69
C ALA A 96 18.22 7.79 8.73
N GLY A 97 19.45 8.34 8.79
CA GLY A 97 19.79 9.38 9.74
C GLY A 97 19.02 10.70 9.54
N CYS A 98 18.59 10.99 8.30
CA CYS A 98 17.77 12.19 8.04
C CYS A 98 16.34 12.08 8.55
N LEU A 99 15.89 10.89 8.99
CA LEU A 99 14.58 10.64 9.58
C LEU A 99 14.61 10.54 11.10
N GLY A 100 15.79 10.69 11.74
CA GLY A 100 16.00 10.50 13.18
C GLY A 100 16.89 9.31 13.53
N GLY A 101 17.14 8.42 12.56
CA GLY A 101 18.03 7.26 12.73
C GLY A 101 17.41 6.14 13.57
N ASN A 102 18.27 5.23 14.09
CA ASN A 102 17.77 4.06 14.80
C ASN A 102 17.16 4.38 16.17
N GLY A 103 17.49 5.51 16.81
CA GLY A 103 16.90 5.92 18.08
C GLY A 103 15.41 6.19 17.91
N ASP A 104 15.08 7.19 17.10
CA ASP A 104 13.69 7.58 16.83
C ASP A 104 12.87 6.46 16.18
N TRP A 105 13.53 5.60 15.36
CA TRP A 105 12.88 4.39 14.83
C TRP A 105 12.44 3.43 15.94
N ASN A 106 13.30 3.18 16.93
CA ASN A 106 12.97 2.29 18.05
C ASN A 106 11.88 2.90 18.94
N ASP A 107 11.89 4.23 19.12
CA ASP A 107 10.86 4.93 19.87
C ASP A 107 9.49 4.81 19.17
N LEU A 108 9.44 5.02 17.85
CA LEU A 108 8.23 4.81 17.05
C LEU A 108 7.73 3.36 17.11
N GLN A 109 8.62 2.36 17.04
CA GLN A 109 8.25 0.95 17.19
C GLN A 109 7.67 0.65 18.57
N SER A 110 8.25 1.24 19.61
CA SER A 110 7.77 1.08 20.99
C SER A 110 6.40 1.72 21.20
N TYR A 111 6.21 2.92 20.63
CA TYR A 111 4.90 3.59 20.60
C TYR A 111 3.85 2.70 19.89
N ALA A 112 4.17 2.22 18.69
CA ALA A 112 3.28 1.39 17.89
C ALA A 112 2.84 0.12 18.64
N ALA A 113 3.80 -0.61 19.22
CA ALA A 113 3.52 -1.81 20.00
C ALA A 113 2.62 -1.55 21.23
N SER A 114 2.73 -0.36 21.83
CA SER A 114 1.95 0.01 23.00
C SER A 114 0.53 0.49 22.67
N ASN A 115 0.28 0.88 21.43
CA ASN A 115 -0.97 1.50 20.97
C ASN A 115 -1.71 0.69 19.90
N GLY A 116 -1.39 -0.58 19.70
CA GLY A 116 -2.09 -1.43 18.74
C GLY A 116 -1.86 -1.04 17.28
N VAL A 117 -0.74 -0.38 16.98
CA VAL A 117 -0.33 -0.04 15.62
C VAL A 117 0.66 -1.07 15.11
N THR A 118 0.45 -1.57 13.89
CA THR A 118 1.41 -2.45 13.22
C THR A 118 2.17 -1.67 12.16
N ILE A 119 3.51 -1.63 12.24
CA ILE A 119 4.35 -0.96 11.25
C ILE A 119 5.00 -2.01 10.35
N TYR A 120 4.79 -1.89 9.05
CA TYR A 120 5.42 -2.66 7.99
C TYR A 120 6.49 -1.81 7.31
N PRO A 121 7.78 -1.96 7.66
CA PRO A 121 8.85 -1.29 6.92
C PRO A 121 8.83 -1.74 5.48
N ALA A 122 8.71 -0.80 4.53
CA ALA A 122 8.60 -1.13 3.11
C ALA A 122 9.97 -1.32 2.47
N SER A 123 10.08 -2.33 1.63
CA SER A 123 11.27 -2.64 0.84
C SER A 123 10.85 -2.92 -0.60
N GLU A 124 10.85 -1.86 -1.42
CA GLU A 124 10.49 -1.91 -2.84
C GLU A 124 11.71 -2.26 -3.68
N ASN A 125 11.95 -3.56 -3.86
CA ASN A 125 13.10 -4.07 -4.57
C ASN A 125 12.82 -4.48 -6.03
N GLU A 126 11.64 -4.17 -6.56
CA GLU A 126 11.31 -4.40 -7.97
C GLU A 126 12.22 -3.59 -8.91
N THR A 127 12.44 -2.33 -8.57
CA THR A 127 13.26 -1.41 -9.34
C THR A 127 14.44 -0.87 -8.53
N PHE A 128 15.57 -0.61 -9.19
CA PHE A 128 16.76 -0.19 -8.48
C PHE A 128 17.70 0.71 -9.29
N ARG A 129 18.60 1.37 -8.56
CA ARG A 129 19.83 2.01 -9.04
C ARG A 129 21.04 1.29 -8.48
N SER A 130 22.17 1.32 -9.19
CA SER A 130 23.41 0.65 -8.74
C SER A 130 23.79 1.02 -7.31
N GLY A 131 24.12 0.01 -6.52
CA GLY A 131 24.56 0.12 -5.13
C GLY A 131 24.07 -1.06 -4.29
N SER A 132 24.41 -1.08 -3.01
CA SER A 132 24.08 -2.19 -2.08
C SER A 132 24.57 -3.58 -2.54
N GLY A 133 25.56 -3.65 -3.45
CA GLY A 133 26.04 -4.90 -4.03
C GLY A 133 25.37 -5.30 -5.34
N PHE A 134 24.38 -4.55 -5.82
CA PHE A 134 23.68 -4.76 -7.08
C PHE A 134 24.06 -3.70 -8.11
N TYR A 135 24.21 -4.11 -9.36
CA TYR A 135 24.72 -3.26 -10.44
C TYR A 135 23.80 -3.31 -11.67
N THR A 136 23.43 -2.16 -12.21
CA THR A 136 22.51 -2.05 -13.33
C THR A 136 22.98 -2.72 -14.62
N PHE A 137 24.27 -2.99 -14.77
CA PHE A 137 24.82 -3.72 -15.92
C PHE A 137 24.80 -5.24 -15.75
N GLN A 138 24.57 -5.75 -14.53
CA GLN A 138 24.64 -7.16 -14.18
C GLN A 138 23.27 -7.70 -13.74
N ASP A 139 22.59 -6.94 -12.87
CA ASP A 139 21.39 -7.39 -12.14
C ASP A 139 20.09 -6.83 -12.73
N THR A 140 20.15 -6.15 -13.89
CA THR A 140 18.96 -5.67 -14.59
C THR A 140 18.40 -6.76 -15.49
N ALA A 141 17.10 -7.03 -15.39
CA ALA A 141 16.38 -7.90 -16.31
C ALA A 141 16.53 -7.44 -17.77
N VAL A 142 16.64 -8.37 -18.67
CA VAL A 142 16.83 -8.14 -20.12
C VAL A 142 15.52 -8.43 -20.84
N ARG A 143 15.11 -7.54 -21.73
CA ARG A 143 13.93 -7.72 -22.59
C ARG A 143 14.23 -8.72 -23.72
N ILE A 144 13.19 -9.26 -24.35
CA ILE A 144 13.29 -10.11 -25.54
C ILE A 144 14.11 -9.44 -26.66
N SER A 145 14.08 -8.12 -26.75
CA SER A 145 14.87 -7.33 -27.71
C SER A 145 16.39 -7.29 -27.42
N GLY A 146 16.84 -7.89 -26.31
CA GLY A 146 18.22 -7.84 -25.85
C GLY A 146 18.62 -6.56 -25.13
N SER A 147 17.68 -5.61 -24.93
CA SER A 147 17.93 -4.38 -24.18
C SER A 147 17.60 -4.55 -22.70
N TYR A 148 18.27 -3.79 -21.82
CA TYR A 148 17.92 -3.76 -20.40
C TYR A 148 16.51 -3.25 -20.16
N ALA A 149 15.78 -3.88 -19.24
CA ALA A 149 14.48 -3.41 -18.79
C ALA A 149 14.66 -2.21 -17.86
N ARG A 150 14.22 -1.05 -18.31
CA ARG A 150 14.34 0.21 -17.58
C ARG A 150 13.02 0.96 -17.59
N ILE A 151 12.73 1.62 -16.47
CA ILE A 151 11.59 2.53 -16.30
C ILE A 151 12.14 3.94 -16.36
N TYR A 152 11.53 4.76 -17.21
CA TYR A 152 11.90 6.15 -17.42
C TYR A 152 10.80 7.04 -16.90
N ASP A 153 11.16 8.13 -16.22
CA ASP A 153 10.23 9.19 -15.94
C ASP A 153 9.78 9.84 -17.28
N TYR A 154 8.54 10.26 -17.33
CA TYR A 154 7.97 10.85 -18.52
C TYR A 154 7.75 12.35 -18.28
N ASN A 155 8.18 13.17 -19.22
CA ASN A 155 7.87 14.59 -19.20
C ASN A 155 6.53 14.79 -19.92
N LEU A 156 5.47 14.99 -19.16
CA LEU A 156 4.11 15.14 -19.67
C LEU A 156 3.96 16.37 -20.60
N ALA A 157 4.69 17.46 -20.33
CA ALA A 157 4.61 18.68 -21.13
C ALA A 157 5.16 18.50 -22.56
N TYR A 158 6.15 17.63 -22.73
CA TYR A 158 6.78 17.37 -24.03
C TYR A 158 6.41 16.01 -24.64
N GLY A 159 5.69 15.17 -23.92
CA GLY A 159 5.33 13.82 -24.37
C GLY A 159 6.55 12.90 -24.60
N THR A 160 7.66 13.14 -23.91
CA THR A 160 8.92 12.41 -24.10
C THR A 160 9.47 11.87 -22.78
N GLN A 161 10.38 10.89 -22.87
CA GLN A 161 11.11 10.43 -21.69
C GLN A 161 11.93 11.57 -21.08
N SER A 162 11.85 11.71 -19.77
CA SER A 162 12.65 12.68 -19.02
C SER A 162 14.14 12.33 -19.14
N THR A 163 14.96 13.33 -19.39
CA THR A 163 16.43 13.21 -19.37
C THR A 163 17.02 13.68 -18.04
N VAL A 164 16.19 14.24 -17.16
CA VAL A 164 16.62 14.83 -15.88
C VAL A 164 16.98 13.71 -14.89
N ASN A 165 16.11 12.74 -14.76
CA ASN A 165 16.35 11.60 -13.87
C ASN A 165 16.93 10.40 -14.63
N LYS A 166 17.91 9.75 -14.01
CA LYS A 166 18.41 8.47 -14.53
C LYS A 166 17.31 7.42 -14.37
N PRO A 167 17.10 6.56 -15.38
CA PRO A 167 16.08 5.52 -15.31
C PRO A 167 16.33 4.55 -14.15
N LEU A 168 15.26 4.01 -13.59
CA LEU A 168 15.31 2.85 -12.71
C LEU A 168 15.47 1.58 -13.56
N SER A 169 16.22 0.63 -13.05
CA SER A 169 16.40 -0.70 -13.66
C SER A 169 15.48 -1.68 -13.00
N LEU A 170 14.83 -2.55 -13.78
CA LEU A 170 14.02 -3.64 -13.26
C LEU A 170 14.97 -4.75 -12.77
N LEU A 171 14.85 -5.17 -11.52
CA LEU A 171 15.73 -6.17 -10.92
C LEU A 171 15.50 -7.53 -11.59
N SER A 172 16.56 -8.25 -11.94
CA SER A 172 16.42 -9.61 -12.50
C SER A 172 15.80 -10.56 -11.47
N PRO A 173 14.82 -11.40 -11.87
CA PRO A 173 14.25 -12.41 -10.98
C PRO A 173 15.29 -13.36 -10.38
N SER A 174 16.45 -13.54 -11.02
CA SER A 174 17.56 -14.33 -10.49
C SER A 174 18.13 -13.80 -9.16
N ALA A 175 17.86 -12.54 -8.83
CA ALA A 175 18.33 -11.89 -7.60
C ALA A 175 17.34 -12.00 -6.42
N PHE A 176 16.09 -12.46 -6.64
CA PHE A 176 15.05 -12.41 -5.60
C PHE A 176 15.40 -13.22 -4.35
N SER A 177 15.94 -14.42 -4.49
CA SER A 177 16.34 -15.26 -3.35
C SER A 177 17.47 -14.61 -2.54
N GLU A 178 18.47 -14.01 -3.20
CA GLU A 178 19.57 -13.30 -2.52
C GLU A 178 19.05 -12.07 -1.76
N VAL A 179 18.11 -11.32 -2.34
CA VAL A 179 17.49 -10.16 -1.70
C VAL A 179 16.68 -10.61 -0.49
N ALA A 180 15.86 -11.65 -0.63
CA ALA A 180 15.04 -12.20 0.46
C ALA A 180 15.93 -12.66 1.63
N GLU A 181 16.98 -13.43 1.36
CA GLU A 181 17.93 -13.91 2.38
C GLU A 181 18.57 -12.76 3.16
N LYS A 182 19.13 -11.77 2.44
CA LYS A 182 19.83 -10.64 3.07
C LYS A 182 18.87 -9.76 3.88
N LEU A 183 17.69 -9.49 3.33
CA LEU A 183 16.68 -8.65 3.97
C LEU A 183 16.15 -9.34 5.23
N THR A 184 15.73 -10.60 5.13
CA THR A 184 15.26 -11.41 6.26
C THR A 184 16.28 -11.47 7.38
N GLY A 185 17.54 -11.80 7.07
CA GLY A 185 18.61 -11.82 8.06
C GLY A 185 18.94 -10.46 8.68
N SER A 186 18.61 -9.37 7.99
CA SER A 186 18.76 -8.01 8.53
C SER A 186 17.58 -7.60 9.42
N LEU A 187 16.35 -7.98 9.07
CA LEU A 187 15.14 -7.74 9.88
C LEU A 187 15.21 -8.50 11.20
N GLN A 188 15.55 -9.80 11.16
CA GLN A 188 15.70 -10.62 12.37
C GLN A 188 16.73 -10.06 13.36
N LYS A 189 17.85 -9.50 12.88
CA LYS A 189 18.87 -8.85 13.75
C LYS A 189 18.36 -7.58 14.44
N LYS A 190 17.19 -7.09 14.04
CA LYS A 190 16.53 -5.89 14.56
C LYS A 190 15.22 -6.20 15.26
N ASP A 191 14.93 -7.48 15.45
CA ASP A 191 13.67 -7.97 16.02
C ASP A 191 12.42 -7.42 15.29
N LEU A 192 12.56 -7.24 13.95
CA LEU A 192 11.44 -6.81 13.09
C LEU A 192 10.82 -8.05 12.46
N ASN A 193 9.53 -8.24 12.69
CA ASN A 193 8.75 -9.38 12.24
C ASN A 193 7.66 -9.01 11.21
N THR A 194 7.73 -7.83 10.63
CA THR A 194 6.80 -7.31 9.62
C THR A 194 7.58 -6.75 8.44
N LEU A 195 7.02 -6.84 7.24
CA LEU A 195 7.62 -6.31 6.01
C LEU A 195 6.53 -5.99 4.99
N SER A 196 6.63 -4.84 4.33
CA SER A 196 5.89 -4.57 3.09
C SER A 196 6.79 -4.81 1.88
N LEU A 197 6.28 -5.61 0.93
CA LEU A 197 6.96 -5.91 -0.33
C LEU A 197 6.62 -4.91 -1.46
N GLY A 198 5.76 -3.92 -1.17
CA GLY A 198 5.28 -2.98 -2.18
C GLY A 198 4.62 -3.69 -3.35
N SER A 199 4.88 -3.23 -4.58
CA SER A 199 4.33 -3.77 -5.83
C SER A 199 4.91 -5.12 -6.27
N LEU A 200 5.90 -5.68 -5.58
CA LEU A 200 6.53 -6.94 -5.99
C LEU A 200 5.54 -8.12 -6.01
N THR A 201 4.46 -8.04 -5.22
CA THR A 201 3.38 -9.03 -5.17
C THR A 201 2.42 -9.01 -6.36
N THR A 202 2.48 -7.97 -7.19
CA THR A 202 1.70 -7.82 -8.43
C THR A 202 2.58 -7.81 -9.68
N ALA A 203 3.88 -7.54 -9.54
CA ALA A 203 4.80 -7.46 -10.66
C ALA A 203 5.32 -8.85 -11.06
N LEU A 204 4.96 -9.31 -12.25
CA LEU A 204 5.44 -10.57 -12.81
C LEU A 204 6.05 -10.36 -14.19
N TYR A 205 7.35 -10.57 -14.30
CA TYR A 205 8.12 -10.38 -15.53
C TYR A 205 9.23 -11.41 -15.65
N GLY A 206 9.66 -11.64 -16.89
CA GLY A 206 10.79 -12.54 -17.20
C GLY A 206 12.09 -11.77 -17.41
N ASP A 207 13.18 -12.51 -17.48
CA ASP A 207 14.52 -12.02 -17.87
C ASP A 207 15.05 -12.83 -19.05
N TYR A 208 15.34 -12.19 -20.16
CA TYR A 208 15.80 -12.82 -21.40
C TYR A 208 17.30 -12.55 -21.64
N GLY A 209 18.07 -12.49 -20.56
CA GLY A 209 19.54 -12.42 -20.61
C GLY A 209 20.20 -13.73 -21.02
N LYS A 210 21.46 -13.93 -20.62
CA LYS A 210 22.22 -15.13 -20.96
C LYS A 210 21.58 -16.43 -20.46
N GLN A 211 20.95 -16.38 -19.31
CA GLN A 211 20.14 -17.47 -18.74
C GLN A 211 18.70 -16.97 -18.70
N ALA A 212 17.93 -17.32 -19.71
CA ALA A 212 16.57 -16.84 -19.83
C ALA A 212 15.68 -17.40 -18.72
N ILE A 213 14.92 -16.52 -18.09
CA ILE A 213 13.92 -16.82 -17.06
C ILE A 213 12.55 -16.44 -17.64
N SER A 214 11.67 -17.42 -17.87
CA SER A 214 10.29 -17.17 -18.29
C SER A 214 9.49 -16.53 -17.14
N ARG A 215 8.27 -16.03 -17.43
CA ARG A 215 7.37 -15.54 -16.38
C ARG A 215 7.01 -16.62 -15.35
N ASP A 216 6.75 -17.86 -15.83
CA ASP A 216 6.43 -18.97 -14.94
C ASP A 216 7.62 -19.31 -14.02
N ALA A 217 8.84 -19.30 -14.54
CA ALA A 217 10.03 -19.51 -13.74
C ALA A 217 10.29 -18.33 -12.78
N ALA A 218 9.98 -17.11 -13.20
CA ALA A 218 10.07 -15.93 -12.33
C ALA A 218 9.03 -15.97 -11.20
N GLN A 219 7.82 -16.46 -11.48
CA GLN A 219 6.79 -16.68 -10.46
C GLN A 219 7.30 -17.64 -9.39
N GLN A 220 7.88 -18.79 -9.78
CA GLN A 220 8.43 -19.75 -8.82
C GLN A 220 9.53 -19.12 -7.95
N LEU A 221 10.42 -18.29 -8.54
CA LEU A 221 11.46 -17.59 -7.79
C LEU A 221 10.87 -16.55 -6.81
N LEU A 222 9.74 -15.92 -7.14
CA LEU A 222 9.01 -15.03 -6.23
C LEU A 222 8.38 -15.82 -5.08
N GLU A 223 7.68 -16.91 -5.39
CA GLU A 223 7.07 -17.79 -4.39
C GLU A 223 8.12 -18.36 -3.41
N ASP A 224 9.27 -18.80 -3.93
CA ASP A 224 10.40 -19.26 -3.11
C ASP A 224 10.93 -18.13 -2.19
N ALA A 225 10.99 -16.89 -2.70
CA ALA A 225 11.43 -15.74 -1.91
C ALA A 225 10.40 -15.36 -0.83
N TYR A 226 9.09 -15.41 -1.13
CA TYR A 226 8.04 -15.18 -0.14
C TYR A 226 8.06 -16.26 0.94
N GLN A 227 8.18 -17.53 0.55
CA GLN A 227 8.30 -18.65 1.49
C GLN A 227 9.50 -18.47 2.42
N GLN A 228 10.65 -18.10 1.88
CA GLN A 228 11.86 -17.84 2.68
C GLN A 228 11.67 -16.73 3.72
N ILE A 229 10.90 -15.69 3.39
CA ILE A 229 10.59 -14.58 4.31
C ILE A 229 9.60 -15.04 5.39
N THR A 230 8.54 -15.75 4.99
CA THR A 230 7.51 -16.22 5.94
C THR A 230 8.03 -17.36 6.84
N ASP A 231 8.93 -18.22 6.38
CA ASP A 231 9.62 -19.24 7.20
C ASP A 231 10.48 -18.61 8.32
N ALA A 232 10.78 -17.34 8.21
CA ALA A 232 11.51 -16.57 9.23
C ALA A 232 10.58 -15.83 10.20
N ASP A 233 9.30 -16.19 10.25
CA ASP A 233 8.25 -15.58 11.07
C ASP A 233 8.05 -14.07 10.78
N ILE A 234 8.21 -13.65 9.51
CA ILE A 234 7.97 -12.28 9.08
C ILE A 234 6.61 -12.20 8.38
N SER A 235 5.71 -11.40 8.93
CA SER A 235 4.39 -11.09 8.39
C SER A 235 4.51 -10.14 7.19
N LEU A 236 3.85 -10.49 6.07
CA LEU A 236 3.93 -9.73 4.83
C LEU A 236 2.67 -8.91 4.58
N LEU A 237 2.86 -7.65 4.21
CA LEU A 237 1.85 -6.78 3.63
C LEU A 237 2.16 -6.55 2.15
N ALA A 238 1.14 -6.61 1.31
CA ALA A 238 1.23 -6.46 -0.14
C ALA A 238 0.44 -5.25 -0.66
N ASN A 239 0.93 -4.59 -1.70
CA ASN A 239 0.16 -3.60 -2.46
C ASN A 239 -0.50 -4.31 -3.64
N GLY A 240 -1.77 -4.67 -3.48
CA GLY A 240 -2.40 -5.68 -4.30
C GLY A 240 -1.73 -7.05 -4.12
N ALA A 241 -2.38 -8.12 -4.46
CA ALA A 241 -1.77 -9.44 -4.48
C ALA A 241 -2.35 -10.28 -5.61
N ASN A 242 -1.49 -10.77 -6.48
CA ASN A 242 -1.86 -11.79 -7.45
C ASN A 242 -2.07 -13.13 -6.73
N ALA A 243 -2.83 -14.05 -7.35
CA ALA A 243 -3.19 -15.31 -6.74
C ALA A 243 -1.99 -16.12 -6.19
N TYR A 244 -0.84 -16.07 -6.86
CA TYR A 244 0.37 -16.74 -6.42
C TYR A 244 1.00 -16.14 -5.15
N ALA A 245 0.71 -14.87 -4.83
CA ALA A 245 1.22 -14.21 -3.63
C ALA A 245 0.30 -14.38 -2.41
N LEU A 246 -0.99 -14.63 -2.63
CA LEU A 246 -2.01 -14.72 -1.56
C LEU A 246 -1.70 -15.71 -0.44
N PRO A 247 -1.08 -16.89 -0.67
CA PRO A 247 -0.72 -17.82 0.40
C PRO A 247 0.26 -17.25 1.43
N TYR A 248 1.08 -16.29 1.02
CA TYR A 248 2.21 -15.77 1.81
C TYR A 248 1.91 -14.45 2.52
N VAL A 249 0.91 -13.69 2.06
CA VAL A 249 0.59 -12.36 2.61
C VAL A 249 -0.50 -12.42 3.67
N GLN A 250 -0.38 -11.58 4.70
CA GLN A 250 -1.37 -11.45 5.77
C GLN A 250 -2.30 -10.27 5.54
N GLU A 251 -1.76 -9.16 5.01
CA GLU A 251 -2.46 -7.90 4.79
C GLU A 251 -2.31 -7.46 3.34
N ILE A 252 -3.34 -6.82 2.78
CA ILE A 252 -3.32 -6.35 1.39
C ILE A 252 -3.81 -4.90 1.36
N THR A 253 -3.11 -4.01 0.68
CA THR A 253 -3.56 -2.64 0.40
C THR A 253 -3.68 -2.40 -1.10
N ASP A 254 -4.10 -1.21 -1.50
CA ASP A 254 -4.25 -0.83 -2.90
C ASP A 254 -5.18 -1.73 -3.72
N VAL A 255 -6.21 -2.30 -3.06
CA VAL A 255 -7.24 -3.04 -3.77
C VAL A 255 -8.17 -2.05 -4.46
N PRO A 256 -8.29 -2.09 -5.80
CA PRO A 256 -9.12 -1.14 -6.52
C PRO A 256 -10.61 -1.35 -6.23
N LEU A 257 -11.34 -0.25 -6.07
CA LEU A 257 -12.80 -0.25 -5.82
C LEU A 257 -13.62 -0.32 -7.12
N GLN A 258 -13.02 0.08 -8.23
CA GLN A 258 -13.66 0.17 -9.54
C GLN A 258 -12.79 -0.49 -10.60
N SER A 259 -13.40 -0.87 -11.71
CA SER A 259 -12.70 -1.38 -12.89
C SER A 259 -12.00 -0.25 -13.67
N SER A 260 -11.41 -0.59 -14.81
CA SER A 260 -10.73 0.35 -15.69
C SER A 260 -11.63 1.40 -16.35
N GLY A 261 -12.97 1.33 -16.16
CA GLY A 261 -13.93 2.30 -16.67
C GLY A 261 -14.04 2.39 -18.20
N PHE A 262 -13.65 1.31 -18.92
CA PHE A 262 -13.83 1.27 -20.37
C PHE A 262 -15.31 1.14 -20.74
N ASP A 263 -15.77 1.80 -21.78
CA ASP A 263 -17.16 1.80 -22.31
C ASP A 263 -17.72 0.39 -22.60
N VAL A 264 -16.88 -0.64 -22.60
CA VAL A 264 -17.27 -2.04 -22.83
C VAL A 264 -17.82 -2.71 -21.59
N PHE A 265 -17.66 -2.10 -20.41
CA PHE A 265 -18.19 -2.62 -19.13
C PHE A 265 -19.49 -1.91 -18.77
N ASP A 266 -20.52 -2.70 -18.44
CA ASP A 266 -21.84 -2.19 -18.04
C ASP A 266 -21.90 -1.88 -16.54
N GLU A 267 -21.19 -2.65 -15.73
CA GLU A 267 -21.18 -2.55 -14.25
C GLU A 267 -19.80 -2.86 -13.66
N ASP A 268 -19.48 -2.19 -12.54
CA ASP A 268 -18.36 -2.55 -11.67
C ASP A 268 -18.83 -3.55 -10.60
N ILE A 269 -18.16 -4.71 -10.55
CA ILE A 269 -18.37 -5.72 -9.52
C ILE A 269 -17.09 -5.83 -8.69
N PRO A 270 -17.15 -5.70 -7.35
CA PRO A 270 -15.98 -5.82 -6.49
C PRO A 270 -15.59 -7.30 -6.31
N PHE A 271 -15.22 -7.94 -7.41
CA PHE A 271 -14.99 -9.39 -7.44
C PHE A 271 -13.85 -9.82 -6.51
N TYR A 272 -12.76 -9.05 -6.48
CA TYR A 272 -11.63 -9.33 -5.58
C TYR A 272 -12.08 -9.29 -4.12
N GLN A 273 -12.83 -8.26 -3.73
CA GLN A 273 -13.38 -8.11 -2.38
C GLN A 273 -14.35 -9.24 -2.06
N MET A 274 -15.26 -9.60 -2.96
CA MET A 274 -16.16 -10.73 -2.79
C MET A 274 -15.44 -12.07 -2.59
N VAL A 275 -14.26 -12.23 -3.18
CA VAL A 275 -13.43 -13.44 -3.00
C VAL A 275 -12.67 -13.40 -1.68
N MET A 276 -12.10 -12.25 -1.31
CA MET A 276 -11.13 -12.16 -0.22
C MET A 276 -11.74 -11.81 1.14
N HIS A 277 -12.94 -11.19 1.17
CA HIS A 277 -13.59 -10.81 2.43
C HIS A 277 -13.86 -12.04 3.31
N GLY A 278 -13.51 -11.95 4.58
CA GLY A 278 -13.55 -13.06 5.53
C GLY A 278 -12.35 -14.02 5.44
N VAL A 279 -11.41 -13.81 4.50
CA VAL A 279 -10.20 -14.63 4.33
C VAL A 279 -8.92 -13.84 4.57
N LYS A 280 -8.86 -12.60 4.07
CA LYS A 280 -7.74 -11.67 4.24
C LYS A 280 -8.25 -10.30 4.61
N SER A 281 -7.49 -9.58 5.45
CA SER A 281 -7.72 -8.16 5.68
C SER A 281 -7.18 -7.38 4.48
N TYR A 282 -7.97 -6.42 3.98
CA TYR A 282 -7.56 -5.61 2.83
C TYR A 282 -8.06 -4.16 2.94
N GLY A 283 -7.28 -3.26 2.34
CA GLY A 283 -7.59 -1.85 2.21
C GLY A 283 -7.70 -1.41 0.76
N THR A 284 -8.45 -0.34 0.53
CA THR A 284 -8.60 0.29 -0.78
C THR A 284 -7.29 0.94 -1.26
N SER A 285 -7.28 1.50 -2.46
CA SER A 285 -6.30 2.52 -2.86
C SER A 285 -6.49 3.79 -2.01
N ALA A 286 -5.45 4.62 -1.92
CA ALA A 286 -5.48 5.79 -1.03
C ALA A 286 -6.68 6.70 -1.31
N VAL A 287 -7.52 6.91 -0.30
CA VAL A 287 -8.74 7.75 -0.35
C VAL A 287 -8.39 9.18 -0.75
N ASN A 288 -7.33 9.72 -0.18
CA ASN A 288 -6.88 11.09 -0.46
C ASN A 288 -6.16 11.27 -1.81
N ALA A 289 -5.93 10.18 -2.56
CA ALA A 289 -5.50 10.25 -3.95
C ALA A 289 -6.68 10.37 -4.93
N SER A 290 -7.91 10.17 -4.45
CA SER A 290 -9.13 10.26 -5.25
C SER A 290 -9.54 11.71 -5.48
N ALA A 291 -10.17 11.98 -6.62
CA ALA A 291 -10.83 13.26 -6.89
C ALA A 291 -12.16 13.41 -6.11
N THR A 292 -12.73 12.31 -5.64
CA THR A 292 -13.99 12.23 -4.88
C THR A 292 -13.79 11.37 -3.63
N PRO A 293 -13.08 11.89 -2.59
CA PRO A 293 -12.76 11.13 -1.39
C PRO A 293 -13.99 10.58 -0.67
N GLU A 294 -15.06 11.35 -0.57
CA GLU A 294 -16.32 10.96 0.07
C GLU A 294 -16.95 9.75 -0.64
N GLU A 295 -17.04 9.78 -1.97
CA GLU A 295 -17.52 8.65 -2.75
C GLU A 295 -16.62 7.42 -2.57
N THR A 296 -15.30 7.65 -2.50
CA THR A 296 -14.32 6.56 -2.27
C THR A 296 -14.53 5.89 -0.92
N VAL A 297 -14.82 6.64 0.15
CA VAL A 297 -15.18 6.11 1.47
C VAL A 297 -16.46 5.26 1.39
N LEU A 298 -17.49 5.76 0.71
CA LEU A 298 -18.76 5.03 0.56
C LEU A 298 -18.60 3.74 -0.26
N LEU A 299 -17.82 3.78 -1.35
CA LEU A 299 -17.50 2.59 -2.16
C LEU A 299 -16.65 1.58 -1.37
N ALA A 300 -15.73 2.05 -0.52
CA ALA A 300 -14.98 1.19 0.37
C ALA A 300 -15.93 0.45 1.33
N ILE A 301 -16.84 1.16 1.98
CA ILE A 301 -17.86 0.58 2.85
C ILE A 301 -18.72 -0.43 2.09
N ALA A 302 -19.23 -0.06 0.91
CA ALA A 302 -20.05 -0.94 0.08
C ALA A 302 -19.36 -2.23 -0.35
N SER A 303 -18.05 -2.27 -0.38
CA SER A 303 -17.23 -3.45 -0.73
C SER A 303 -16.58 -4.14 0.48
N GLY A 304 -16.89 -3.71 1.71
CA GLY A 304 -16.28 -4.24 2.94
C GLY A 304 -14.78 -3.95 3.06
N SER A 305 -14.27 -2.94 2.32
CA SER A 305 -12.85 -2.58 2.32
C SER A 305 -12.51 -1.64 3.47
N SER A 306 -11.35 -1.83 4.07
CA SER A 306 -10.75 -0.88 5.01
C SER A 306 -10.24 0.36 4.28
N LEU A 307 -10.23 1.51 4.95
CA LEU A 307 -9.76 2.76 4.39
C LEU A 307 -8.23 2.83 4.37
N HIS A 308 -7.68 3.54 3.39
CA HIS A 308 -6.25 3.73 3.23
C HIS A 308 -5.94 5.20 2.89
N PHE A 309 -4.89 5.78 3.51
CA PHE A 309 -4.45 7.14 3.28
C PHE A 309 -2.94 7.22 3.09
N ASP A 310 -2.50 8.06 2.15
CA ASP A 310 -1.10 8.46 2.01
C ASP A 310 -0.82 9.69 2.90
N MET A 311 0.27 9.66 3.68
CA MET A 311 0.59 10.71 4.64
C MET A 311 2.05 11.16 4.54
N ILE A 312 2.25 12.49 4.48
CA ILE A 312 3.55 13.15 4.53
C ILE A 312 3.52 14.19 5.63
N GLY A 313 4.45 14.09 6.59
CA GLY A 313 4.53 14.98 7.76
C GLY A 313 5.11 16.36 7.47
N GLU A 314 5.95 16.49 6.42
CA GLU A 314 6.49 17.77 5.96
C GLU A 314 5.51 18.47 5.02
N GLU A 315 5.67 19.78 4.87
CA GLU A 315 4.93 20.55 3.85
C GLU A 315 5.13 19.95 2.46
N THR A 316 4.05 19.77 1.70
CA THR A 316 4.09 19.16 0.35
C THR A 316 4.91 19.96 -0.65
N SER A 317 5.17 21.26 -0.41
CA SER A 317 6.14 22.06 -1.15
C SER A 317 7.56 21.48 -1.17
N THR A 318 7.88 20.62 -0.19
CA THR A 318 9.15 19.88 -0.10
C THR A 318 9.29 18.85 -1.22
N LEU A 319 8.19 18.35 -1.77
CA LEU A 319 8.15 17.37 -2.87
C LEU A 319 8.60 17.94 -4.21
N LYS A 320 8.54 19.27 -4.37
CA LYS A 320 8.91 19.91 -5.63
C LYS A 320 10.30 19.50 -6.11
N ASP A 321 10.39 19.13 -7.38
CA ASP A 321 11.61 18.67 -8.05
C ASP A 321 12.20 17.36 -7.44
N THR A 322 11.34 16.52 -6.87
CA THR A 322 11.70 15.17 -6.40
C THR A 322 11.01 14.09 -7.23
N VAL A 323 11.40 12.82 -7.05
CA VAL A 323 10.75 11.67 -7.70
C VAL A 323 9.38 11.34 -7.08
N LEU A 324 9.00 12.00 -6.00
CA LEU A 324 7.74 11.84 -5.28
C LEU A 324 6.83 13.08 -5.43
N ASP A 325 7.07 13.90 -6.44
CA ASP A 325 6.29 15.12 -6.68
C ASP A 325 4.80 14.87 -6.94
N GLY A 326 4.43 13.67 -7.39
CA GLY A 326 3.03 13.26 -7.54
C GLY A 326 2.23 13.18 -6.23
N LEU A 327 2.89 13.16 -5.06
CA LEU A 327 2.25 13.03 -3.75
C LEU A 327 1.81 14.36 -3.11
N TYR A 328 1.57 15.42 -3.90
CA TYR A 328 1.13 16.71 -3.38
C TYR A 328 -0.16 16.67 -2.55
N TYR A 329 -1.01 15.67 -2.78
CA TYR A 329 -2.25 15.48 -2.05
C TYR A 329 -2.04 14.89 -0.63
N ALA A 330 -0.87 14.33 -0.32
CA ALA A 330 -0.64 13.48 0.85
C ALA A 330 -0.26 14.26 2.14
N SER A 331 -0.68 15.52 2.30
CA SER A 331 -0.38 16.32 3.49
C SER A 331 -1.06 15.73 4.73
N ALA A 332 -0.29 15.29 5.72
CA ALA A 332 -0.84 14.79 6.98
C ALA A 332 -1.62 15.88 7.72
N GLU A 333 -1.16 17.14 7.70
CA GLU A 333 -1.87 18.29 8.30
C GLU A 333 -3.29 18.42 7.76
N SER A 334 -3.49 18.14 6.45
CA SER A 334 -4.79 18.28 5.80
C SER A 334 -5.70 17.07 5.97
N TRP A 335 -5.13 15.87 6.18
CA TRP A 335 -5.89 14.63 6.06
C TRP A 335 -6.06 13.86 7.38
N THR A 336 -5.34 14.20 8.46
CA THR A 336 -5.39 13.43 9.71
C THR A 336 -6.79 13.42 10.31
N ASP A 337 -7.46 14.56 10.41
CA ASP A 337 -8.81 14.67 10.98
C ASP A 337 -9.84 13.95 10.09
N TYR A 338 -9.77 14.15 8.77
CA TYR A 338 -10.66 13.48 7.83
C TYR A 338 -10.49 11.96 7.88
N ALA A 339 -9.26 11.46 7.98
CA ALA A 339 -8.98 10.04 8.08
C ALA A 339 -9.56 9.42 9.37
N ALA A 340 -9.38 10.09 10.50
CA ALA A 340 -9.97 9.64 11.77
C ALA A 340 -11.50 9.63 11.75
N GLN A 341 -12.13 10.70 11.22
CA GLN A 341 -13.57 10.82 11.09
C GLN A 341 -14.15 9.78 10.12
N SER A 342 -13.52 9.61 8.97
CA SER A 342 -13.92 8.60 7.98
C SER A 342 -13.76 7.17 8.52
N TYR A 343 -12.69 6.92 9.30
CA TYR A 343 -12.52 5.65 9.99
C TYR A 343 -13.64 5.40 11.02
N ALA A 344 -14.00 6.40 11.82
CA ALA A 344 -15.09 6.28 12.79
C ALA A 344 -16.42 5.94 12.09
N PHE A 345 -16.70 6.55 10.94
CA PHE A 345 -17.85 6.21 10.11
C PHE A 345 -17.78 4.77 9.58
N SER A 346 -16.66 4.37 9.02
CA SER A 346 -16.43 3.00 8.51
C SER A 346 -16.59 1.96 9.63
N LYS A 347 -16.03 2.23 10.82
CA LYS A 347 -16.15 1.36 11.99
C LYS A 347 -17.58 1.24 12.48
N ALA A 348 -18.34 2.33 12.53
CA ALA A 348 -19.74 2.31 12.95
C ALA A 348 -20.62 1.40 12.07
N VAL A 349 -20.24 1.24 10.81
CA VAL A 349 -20.98 0.47 9.80
C VAL A 349 -20.47 -0.96 9.65
N LEU A 350 -19.16 -1.17 9.64
CA LEU A 350 -18.52 -2.45 9.29
C LEU A 350 -18.03 -3.26 10.50
N SER A 351 -18.16 -2.74 11.74
CA SER A 351 -17.72 -3.47 12.93
C SER A 351 -18.37 -4.83 13.03
N GLY A 352 -17.58 -5.86 13.30
CA GLY A 352 -18.01 -7.25 13.40
C GLY A 352 -18.26 -7.95 12.07
N LEU A 353 -17.95 -7.33 10.93
CA LEU A 353 -18.13 -7.93 9.61
C LEU A 353 -16.82 -8.44 8.97
N GLY A 354 -15.67 -8.15 9.53
CA GLY A 354 -14.37 -8.44 8.91
C GLY A 354 -14.10 -9.92 8.64
N ASP A 355 -14.68 -10.84 9.43
CA ASP A 355 -14.57 -12.29 9.27
C ASP A 355 -15.72 -12.92 8.46
N GLN A 356 -16.71 -12.12 8.06
CA GLN A 356 -17.87 -12.59 7.31
C GLN A 356 -17.60 -12.57 5.81
N THR A 357 -17.94 -13.64 5.09
CA THR A 357 -17.81 -13.62 3.63
C THR A 357 -18.94 -12.82 2.98
N ILE A 358 -18.62 -12.10 1.89
CA ILE A 358 -19.63 -11.44 1.05
C ILE A 358 -20.33 -12.50 0.19
N THR A 359 -21.65 -12.60 0.34
CA THR A 359 -22.50 -13.58 -0.36
C THR A 359 -23.36 -12.96 -1.45
N GLY A 360 -23.57 -11.63 -1.41
CA GLY A 360 -24.34 -10.91 -2.41
C GLY A 360 -23.85 -9.48 -2.61
N TYR A 361 -23.92 -9.01 -3.85
CA TYR A 361 -23.65 -7.61 -4.22
C TYR A 361 -24.62 -7.22 -5.34
N GLU A 362 -25.30 -6.12 -5.18
CA GLU A 362 -26.21 -5.57 -6.19
C GLU A 362 -26.09 -4.06 -6.22
N ARG A 363 -25.98 -3.48 -7.42
CA ARG A 363 -26.01 -2.02 -7.62
C ARG A 363 -27.25 -1.62 -8.43
N LYS A 364 -28.02 -0.65 -7.93
CA LYS A 364 -29.19 -0.05 -8.60
C LYS A 364 -29.04 1.47 -8.60
N GLY A 365 -28.46 1.99 -9.67
CA GLY A 365 -28.12 3.40 -9.75
C GLY A 365 -27.08 3.78 -8.68
N ASP A 366 -27.47 4.70 -7.80
CA ASP A 366 -26.60 5.18 -6.72
C ASP A 366 -26.67 4.33 -5.45
N VAL A 367 -27.52 3.30 -5.42
CA VAL A 367 -27.67 2.44 -4.25
C VAL A 367 -26.98 1.10 -4.47
N ILE A 368 -26.11 0.74 -3.55
CA ILE A 368 -25.36 -0.52 -3.52
C ILE A 368 -25.82 -1.33 -2.30
N THR A 369 -26.17 -2.58 -2.53
CA THR A 369 -26.56 -3.52 -1.47
C THR A 369 -25.57 -4.65 -1.38
N THR A 370 -24.92 -4.82 -0.23
CA THR A 370 -23.99 -5.90 0.05
C THR A 370 -24.53 -6.79 1.15
N THR A 371 -24.54 -8.09 0.91
CA THR A 371 -25.04 -9.10 1.86
C THR A 371 -23.89 -9.96 2.36
N TYR A 372 -23.81 -10.15 3.66
CA TYR A 372 -22.80 -10.96 4.34
C TYR A 372 -23.35 -12.34 4.73
N GLU A 373 -22.47 -13.29 5.00
CA GLU A 373 -22.80 -14.69 5.31
C GLU A 373 -23.71 -14.83 6.56
N ASN A 374 -23.46 -13.98 7.56
CA ASN A 374 -24.29 -13.94 8.77
C ASN A 374 -25.70 -13.36 8.55
N GLY A 375 -26.04 -12.94 7.33
CA GLY A 375 -27.30 -12.35 6.94
C GLY A 375 -27.36 -10.82 7.07
N THR A 376 -26.33 -10.18 7.57
CA THR A 376 -26.26 -8.71 7.64
C THR A 376 -26.31 -8.10 6.23
N VAL A 377 -27.13 -7.07 6.07
CA VAL A 377 -27.29 -6.32 4.82
C VAL A 377 -26.81 -4.88 5.03
N VAL A 378 -25.85 -4.47 4.22
CA VAL A 378 -25.33 -3.10 4.14
C VAL A 378 -25.82 -2.47 2.85
N GLU A 379 -26.63 -1.42 2.95
CA GLU A 379 -27.11 -0.64 1.82
C GLU A 379 -26.43 0.74 1.84
N THR A 380 -25.70 1.08 0.79
CA THR A 380 -24.97 2.34 0.63
C THR A 380 -25.61 3.20 -0.45
N ASP A 381 -26.19 4.33 -0.08
CA ASP A 381 -26.72 5.34 -0.99
C ASP A 381 -25.64 6.42 -1.26
N LEU A 382 -25.00 6.34 -2.41
CA LEU A 382 -23.92 7.24 -2.79
C LEU A 382 -24.37 8.70 -2.94
N ALA A 383 -25.58 8.90 -3.45
CA ALA A 383 -26.12 10.25 -3.70
C ALA A 383 -26.55 10.95 -2.40
N LYS A 384 -27.06 10.19 -1.42
CA LYS A 384 -27.44 10.75 -0.12
C LYS A 384 -26.32 10.70 0.92
N GLN A 385 -25.23 9.97 0.64
CA GLN A 385 -24.15 9.70 1.57
C GLN A 385 -24.64 9.08 2.89
N ILE A 386 -25.55 8.10 2.77
CA ILE A 386 -26.14 7.36 3.88
C ILE A 386 -25.85 5.88 3.69
N VAL A 387 -25.44 5.23 4.77
CA VAL A 387 -25.31 3.78 4.84
C VAL A 387 -26.33 3.22 5.82
N THR A 388 -27.04 2.19 5.43
CA THR A 388 -28.02 1.50 6.28
C THR A 388 -27.55 0.09 6.55
N VAL A 389 -27.46 -0.30 7.82
CA VAL A 389 -27.12 -1.66 8.25
C VAL A 389 -28.31 -2.25 8.99
N ASP A 390 -28.89 -3.31 8.43
CA ASP A 390 -30.06 -4.00 8.98
C ASP A 390 -31.21 -3.03 9.38
N GLY A 391 -31.40 -1.98 8.59
CA GLY A 391 -32.43 -0.95 8.79
C GLY A 391 -32.02 0.23 9.68
N THR A 392 -30.84 0.24 10.25
CA THR A 392 -30.30 1.39 10.99
C THR A 392 -29.47 2.27 10.04
N ALA A 393 -29.85 3.55 9.92
CA ALA A 393 -29.20 4.50 9.02
C ALA A 393 -28.05 5.26 9.73
N TYR A 394 -26.96 5.44 9.01
CA TYR A 394 -25.77 6.21 9.40
C TYR A 394 -25.49 7.22 8.31
N ALA A 395 -25.60 8.50 8.61
CA ALA A 395 -25.27 9.56 7.64
C ALA A 395 -23.77 9.91 7.77
N MET A 396 -23.06 10.01 6.65
CA MET A 396 -21.64 10.40 6.67
C MET A 396 -21.43 11.76 7.34
N ALA A 397 -22.35 12.70 7.14
CA ALA A 397 -22.30 14.04 7.74
C ALA A 397 -22.38 14.05 9.30
N ASP A 398 -22.81 12.93 9.93
CA ASP A 398 -22.81 12.82 11.40
C ASP A 398 -21.41 12.49 11.95
N TYR A 399 -20.47 12.12 11.09
CA TYR A 399 -19.10 11.69 11.42
C TYR A 399 -18.02 12.60 10.81
N VAL A 400 -18.23 13.03 9.56
CA VAL A 400 -17.25 13.77 8.76
C VAL A 400 -17.73 15.22 8.61
N GLU A 401 -16.93 16.17 9.06
CA GLU A 401 -17.23 17.61 8.98
C GLU A 401 -17.15 18.09 7.53
N GLU A 402 -18.16 18.88 7.09
CA GLU A 402 -18.12 19.54 5.78
C GLU A 402 -16.91 20.49 5.70
N GLY A 403 -16.12 20.32 4.65
CA GLY A 403 -14.95 21.18 4.38
C GLY A 403 -13.63 20.69 4.95
N SER A 404 -13.58 19.57 5.68
CA SER A 404 -12.31 18.98 6.12
C SER A 404 -11.42 18.52 4.94
N CYS A 405 -11.96 18.48 3.71
CA CYS A 405 -11.29 18.07 2.47
C CYS A 405 -11.02 19.21 1.48
N LEU A 406 -11.10 20.50 1.86
CA LEU A 406 -10.98 21.65 0.94
C LEU A 406 -9.52 21.97 0.60
N LEU A 407 -8.87 21.14 -0.23
CA LEU A 407 -7.56 21.45 -0.82
C LEU A 407 -7.63 22.30 -2.12
N TYR A 408 -8.82 22.61 -2.68
CA TYR A 408 -8.96 23.21 -4.01
C TYR A 408 -10.02 24.32 -4.15
N THR A 409 -10.26 25.12 -3.15
CA THR A 409 -11.12 26.31 -3.30
C THR A 409 -10.42 27.60 -2.87
N SER A 410 -9.30 27.94 -3.52
CA SER A 410 -8.82 29.35 -3.54
C SER A 410 -7.98 29.58 -4.78
#